data_763e8c8dfd96dd35da50655c2648bdc3
#
_entry.id   763e8c8dfd96dd35da50655c2648bdc3
#
_cell.length_a   1.000
_cell.length_b   1.000
_cell.length_c   1.000
_cell.angle_alpha   90.00
_cell.angle_beta   90.00
_cell.angle_gamma   90.00
#
_symmetry.space_group_name_H-M   'P 1'
#
loop_
_entity.id
_entity.type
_entity.pdbx_description
1 polymer ?
#
loop_
_entity_poly.entity_id
_entity_poly.type
_entity_poly.pdbx_seq_one_letter_code
_entity_poly.pdbx_strand_id
1 'polypeptide(L)' 'MKVINSMNYKDIIAEYHSGTLSPCDTVEIVQFLLDTDLIEQYPELYELADYYVLEGLCYQVPCK' A
#
# COMPACT_ATOMS: atom_id res chain seq x y z
N MET A 1 -11.14 3.04 10.61
CA MET A 1 -10.09 2.25 9.91
C MET A 1 -10.72 1.49 8.75
N LYS A 2 -10.12 1.57 7.58
CA LYS A 2 -10.63 0.87 6.40
C LYS A 2 -10.13 -0.57 6.39
N VAL A 3 -11.03 -1.48 6.04
CA VAL A 3 -10.63 -2.87 5.80
C VAL A 3 -10.26 -3.01 4.33
N ILE A 4 -9.02 -3.41 4.06
CA ILE A 4 -8.50 -3.51 2.71
C ILE A 4 -8.49 -4.98 2.30
N ASN A 5 -9.04 -5.25 1.11
CA ASN A 5 -9.08 -6.61 0.58
C ASN A 5 -8.99 -6.56 -0.95
N SER A 6 -9.00 -7.74 -1.56
CA SER A 6 -8.84 -7.86 -3.01
C SER A 6 -10.00 -7.25 -3.80
N MET A 7 -11.10 -6.92 -3.14
CA MET A 7 -12.26 -6.34 -3.82
C MET A 7 -12.26 -4.81 -3.79
N ASN A 8 -11.64 -4.20 -2.75
CA ASN A 8 -11.73 -2.76 -2.58
C ASN A 8 -10.40 -2.03 -2.68
N TYR A 9 -9.29 -2.74 -2.87
CA TYR A 9 -7.97 -2.08 -2.85
C TYR A 9 -7.84 -1.04 -3.97
N LYS A 10 -8.48 -1.26 -5.11
CA LYS A 10 -8.41 -0.31 -6.22
C LYS A 10 -9.09 1.01 -5.87
N ASP A 11 -10.20 0.94 -5.16
CA ASP A 11 -10.90 2.14 -4.70
C ASP A 11 -10.04 2.92 -3.71
N ILE A 12 -9.35 2.20 -2.83
CA ILE A 12 -8.49 2.84 -1.84
C ILE A 12 -7.29 3.50 -2.50
N ILE A 13 -6.72 2.87 -3.52
CA ILE A 13 -5.64 3.48 -4.30
C ILE A 13 -6.13 4.75 -5.00
N ALA A 14 -7.36 4.73 -5.52
CA ALA A 14 -7.94 5.93 -6.13
C ALA A 14 -8.06 7.06 -5.10
N GLU A 15 -8.43 6.75 -3.88
CA GLU A 15 -8.47 7.75 -2.81
C GLU A 15 -7.07 8.30 -2.52
N TYR A 16 -6.06 7.44 -2.54
CA TYR A 16 -4.68 7.89 -2.37
C TYR A 16 -4.31 8.90 -3.45
N HIS A 17 -4.61 8.59 -4.70
CA HIS A 17 -4.27 9.47 -5.82
C HIS A 17 -5.03 10.80 -5.76
N SER A 18 -6.24 10.81 -5.22
CA SER A 18 -7.01 12.04 -5.07
C SER A 18 -6.62 12.84 -3.84
N GLY A 19 -5.76 12.27 -2.99
CA GLY A 19 -5.27 12.96 -1.80
C GLY A 19 -6.24 12.93 -0.62
N THR A 20 -7.23 12.05 -0.64
CA THR A 20 -8.24 11.97 0.41
C THR A 20 -7.98 10.83 1.40
N LEU A 21 -6.98 10.01 1.14
CA LEU A 21 -6.67 8.87 2.01
C LEU A 21 -5.84 9.33 3.20
N SER A 22 -6.20 8.86 4.41
CA SER A 22 -5.48 9.24 5.62
C SER A 22 -4.10 8.56 5.64
N PRO A 23 -3.13 9.12 6.40
CA PRO A 23 -1.81 8.51 6.51
C PRO A 23 -1.85 7.06 7.02
N CYS A 24 -2.70 6.77 7.98
CA CYS A 24 -2.83 5.40 8.51
C CYS A 24 -3.32 4.44 7.43
N ASP A 25 -4.33 4.86 6.68
CA ASP A 25 -4.85 4.03 5.60
C ASP A 25 -3.84 3.89 4.46
N THR A 26 -3.02 4.91 4.24
CA THR A 26 -1.96 4.84 3.22
C THR A 26 -0.95 3.75 3.59
N VAL A 27 -0.54 3.69 4.86
CA VAL A 27 0.38 2.64 5.31
C VAL A 27 -0.27 1.27 5.09
N GLU A 28 -1.54 1.13 5.40
CA GLU A 28 -2.24 -0.13 5.26
C GLU A 28 -2.35 -0.58 3.81
N ILE A 29 -2.67 0.33 2.89
CA ILE A 29 -2.76 -0.06 1.48
C ILE A 29 -1.39 -0.46 0.94
N VAL A 30 -0.34 0.24 1.33
CA VAL A 30 1.00 -0.12 0.88
C VAL A 30 1.37 -1.51 1.41
N GLN A 31 1.06 -1.81 2.66
CA GLN A 31 1.34 -3.13 3.22
C GLN A 31 0.54 -4.21 2.48
N PHE A 32 -0.72 -3.94 2.17
CA PHE A 32 -1.53 -4.87 1.40
C PHE A 32 -0.90 -5.18 0.04
N LEU A 33 -0.42 -4.14 -0.64
CA LEU A 33 0.21 -4.33 -1.95
C LEU A 33 1.50 -5.14 -1.84
N LEU A 34 2.26 -4.94 -0.78
CA LEU A 34 3.47 -5.72 -0.54
C LEU A 34 3.14 -7.19 -0.25
N ASP A 35 2.10 -7.42 0.55
CA ASP A 35 1.69 -8.78 0.94
C ASP A 35 1.20 -9.60 -0.25
N THR A 36 0.61 -8.95 -1.23
CA THR A 36 -0.04 -9.62 -2.36
C THR A 36 0.76 -9.52 -3.65
N ASP A 37 1.93 -8.88 -3.63
CA ASP A 37 2.76 -8.59 -4.80
C ASP A 37 2.06 -7.68 -5.83
N LEU A 38 0.92 -7.11 -5.49
CA LEU A 38 0.23 -6.18 -6.38
C LEU A 38 0.97 -4.87 -6.54
N ILE A 39 1.97 -4.62 -5.69
CA ILE A 39 2.79 -3.40 -5.78
C ILE A 39 3.44 -3.27 -7.17
N GLU A 40 3.70 -4.38 -7.85
CA GLU A 40 4.29 -4.36 -9.18
C GLU A 40 3.39 -3.69 -10.21
N GLN A 41 2.09 -3.65 -9.96
CA GLN A 41 1.13 -3.00 -10.85
C GLN A 41 1.03 -1.49 -10.57
N TYR A 42 1.69 -1.01 -9.51
CA TYR A 42 1.64 0.38 -9.10
C TYR A 42 3.05 0.89 -8.85
N PRO A 43 3.87 1.00 -9.91
CA PRO A 43 5.28 1.40 -9.75
C PRO A 43 5.44 2.77 -9.12
N GLU A 44 4.44 3.63 -9.22
CA GLU A 44 4.48 4.95 -8.59
C GLU A 44 4.50 4.84 -7.07
N LEU A 45 4.14 3.69 -6.51
CA LEU A 45 4.13 3.49 -5.06
C LEU A 45 5.41 2.81 -4.54
N TYR A 46 6.34 2.44 -5.42
CA TYR A 46 7.57 1.79 -4.99
C TYR A 46 8.38 2.66 -4.02
N GLU A 47 8.53 3.93 -4.34
CA GLU A 47 9.31 4.83 -3.49
C GLU A 47 8.67 4.96 -2.11
N LEU A 48 7.35 5.08 -2.09
CA LEU A 48 6.62 5.18 -0.84
C LEU A 48 6.75 3.89 -0.03
N ALA A 49 6.67 2.73 -0.70
CA ALA A 49 6.83 1.45 -0.04
C ALA A 49 8.23 1.31 0.57
N ASP A 50 9.26 1.70 -0.18
CA ASP A 50 10.62 1.68 0.33
C ASP A 50 10.76 2.57 1.56
N TYR A 51 10.20 3.75 1.51
CA TYR A 51 10.24 4.68 2.64
C TYR A 51 9.59 4.05 3.87
N TYR A 52 8.41 3.45 3.70
CA TYR A 52 7.71 2.84 4.83
C TYR A 52 8.46 1.65 5.40
N VAL A 53 9.11 0.86 4.55
CA VAL A 53 9.91 -0.26 5.03
C VAL A 53 11.11 0.24 5.82
N LEU A 54 11.78 1.28 5.33
CA LEU A 54 12.92 1.86 6.02
C LEU A 54 12.53 2.48 7.37
N GLU A 55 11.34 3.05 7.45
CA GLU A 55 10.86 3.66 8.68
C GLU A 55 10.24 2.64 9.64
N GLY A 56 10.14 1.39 9.24
CA GLY A 56 9.55 0.35 10.07
C GLY A 56 8.03 0.37 10.11
N LEU A 57 7.39 1.10 9.21
CA LEU A 57 5.92 1.17 9.15
C LEU A 57 5.33 0.01 8.35
N CYS A 58 6.11 -0.54 7.40
CA CYS A 58 5.71 -1.69 6.61
C CYS A 58 6.87 -2.68 6.57
N TYR A 59 6.58 -3.89 6.15
CA TYR A 59 7.62 -4.91 5.94
C TYR A 59 7.36 -5.62 4.63
N GLN A 60 8.43 -6.08 4.00
CA GLN A 60 8.30 -6.85 2.76
C GLN A 60 8.09 -8.31 3.08
N VAL A 61 7.13 -8.92 2.37
CA VAL A 61 6.90 -10.35 2.48
C VAL A 61 7.97 -11.06 1.64
N PRO A 62 8.67 -12.05 2.19
CA PRO A 62 9.69 -12.76 1.42
C PRO A 62 9.12 -13.36 0.15
N CYS A 63 9.88 -13.25 -0.92
CA CYS A 63 9.52 -13.88 -2.18
C CYS A 63 9.58 -15.39 -2.03
N LYS A 64 8.63 -16.05 -2.62
CA LYS A 64 8.59 -17.51 -2.57
C LYS A 64 9.38 -18.12 -3.72
#